data_dfd6446bfd833a282f316389671be360
#
_entry.id   dfd6446bfd833a282f316389671be360
#
_cell.length_a   1.000
_cell.length_b   1.000
_cell.length_c   1.000
_cell.angle_alpha   90.00
_cell.angle_beta   90.00
_cell.angle_gamma   90.00
#
_symmetry.space_group_name_H-M   'P 1'
#
loop_
_entity.id
_entity.type
_entity.pdbx_description
1 polymer ?
#
loop_
_entity_poly.entity_id
_entity_poly.type
_entity_poly.pdbx_seq_one_letter_code
_entity_poly.pdbx_strand_id
1 'polypeptide(L)'
;MEKPFTLSEGVDSWNTIIFLYNSALKEVRTKVEILNDEFQQVHQYNPIEYIKSRIKTPESIVKKLKRYGYESSIDNMVNYVNDIAGIRIVCSFTSDIYKLAEMIGKQNDLTVISIKDYIKNPKESGYKSYHMLVTVPIFLSDRVIDTKVEIQIRTMAMDFWASLEHKIYYKFEGNAPGYISRDLRECSDIVSMLDAKMLQLNEAIIQAKEAQELSLIHI
;
A
#
# COMPACT_ATOMS: atom_id res chain seq x y z
N MET A 1 6.27 21.74 -10.09
CA MET A 1 6.70 20.96 -11.27
C MET A 1 7.74 19.98 -10.77
N GLU A 2 7.35 18.71 -10.57
CA GLU A 2 8.30 17.65 -10.21
C GLU A 2 9.24 17.41 -11.39
N LYS A 3 10.55 17.30 -11.12
CA LYS A 3 11.52 16.94 -12.16
C LYS A 3 11.16 15.56 -12.72
N PRO A 4 11.17 15.36 -14.05
CA PRO A 4 10.93 14.04 -14.63
C PRO A 4 11.97 13.05 -14.08
N PHE A 5 11.51 11.86 -13.69
CA PHE A 5 12.37 10.77 -13.29
C PHE A 5 13.11 10.28 -14.53
N THR A 6 14.41 10.56 -14.62
CA THR A 6 15.26 10.08 -15.71
C THR A 6 15.84 8.72 -15.33
N LEU A 7 15.53 7.70 -16.13
CA LEU A 7 16.27 6.45 -16.11
C LEU A 7 17.71 6.72 -16.56
N SER A 8 18.68 6.18 -15.81
CA SER A 8 20.09 6.25 -16.22
C SER A 8 20.28 5.53 -17.56
N GLU A 9 21.22 6.02 -18.38
CA GLU A 9 21.60 5.40 -19.65
C GLU A 9 21.83 3.88 -19.46
N GLY A 10 21.25 3.07 -20.36
CA GLY A 10 21.39 1.60 -20.35
C GLY A 10 20.18 0.79 -19.85
N VAL A 11 19.02 1.42 -19.60
CA VAL A 11 17.78 0.72 -19.27
C VAL A 11 16.87 0.68 -20.52
N ASP A 12 17.35 0.07 -21.59
CA ASP A 12 16.70 0.15 -22.91
C ASP A 12 15.76 -1.04 -23.19
N SER A 13 15.66 -2.01 -22.28
CA SER A 13 14.83 -3.19 -22.49
C SER A 13 13.75 -3.38 -21.44
N TRP A 14 12.59 -3.86 -21.87
CA TRP A 14 11.50 -4.27 -20.99
C TRP A 14 11.97 -5.22 -19.88
N ASN A 15 12.84 -6.18 -20.22
CA ASN A 15 13.36 -7.16 -19.25
C ASN A 15 14.20 -6.50 -18.13
N THR A 16 15.02 -5.51 -18.47
CA THR A 16 15.81 -4.76 -17.50
C THR A 16 14.89 -3.98 -16.54
N ILE A 17 13.84 -3.38 -17.07
CA ILE A 17 12.88 -2.64 -16.25
C ILE A 17 12.14 -3.57 -15.30
N ILE A 18 11.61 -4.68 -15.79
CA ILE A 18 10.91 -5.65 -14.94
C ILE A 18 11.85 -6.24 -13.87
N PHE A 19 13.13 -6.47 -14.22
CA PHE A 19 14.14 -6.88 -13.25
C PHE A 19 14.30 -5.84 -12.13
N LEU A 20 14.43 -4.54 -12.47
CA LEU A 20 14.56 -3.46 -11.48
C LEU A 20 13.34 -3.36 -10.56
N TYR A 21 12.14 -3.39 -11.12
CA TYR A 21 10.92 -3.33 -10.32
C TYR A 21 10.72 -4.57 -9.44
N ASN A 22 11.10 -5.76 -9.91
CA ASN A 22 11.12 -6.97 -9.09
C ASN A 22 12.14 -6.86 -7.95
N SER A 23 13.32 -6.30 -8.22
CA SER A 23 14.35 -6.06 -7.21
C SER A 23 13.86 -5.06 -6.15
N ALA A 24 13.24 -3.96 -6.58
CA ALA A 24 12.66 -2.98 -5.69
C ALA A 24 11.56 -3.57 -4.79
N LEU A 25 10.71 -4.45 -5.33
CA LEU A 25 9.71 -5.15 -4.52
C LEU A 25 10.35 -6.06 -3.46
N LYS A 26 11.45 -6.76 -3.79
CA LYS A 26 12.17 -7.60 -2.83
C LYS A 26 12.73 -6.75 -1.69
N GLU A 27 13.40 -5.63 -2.02
CA GLU A 27 13.96 -4.72 -1.02
C GLU A 27 12.88 -4.18 -0.08
N VAL A 28 11.81 -3.60 -0.61
CA VAL A 28 10.72 -3.05 0.21
C VAL A 28 10.04 -4.15 1.02
N ARG A 29 9.80 -5.32 0.42
CA ARG A 29 9.18 -6.44 1.12
C ARG A 29 10.03 -6.91 2.29
N THR A 30 11.34 -7.11 2.10
CA THR A 30 12.27 -7.52 3.16
C THR A 30 12.26 -6.53 4.32
N LYS A 31 12.25 -5.22 4.03
CA LYS A 31 12.16 -4.17 5.07
C LYS A 31 10.88 -4.27 5.89
N VAL A 32 9.74 -4.46 5.22
CA VAL A 32 8.44 -4.61 5.91
C VAL A 32 8.41 -5.89 6.75
N GLU A 33 8.97 -6.99 6.26
CA GLU A 33 9.09 -8.25 7.00
C GLU A 33 9.98 -8.08 8.24
N ILE A 34 11.13 -7.41 8.12
CA ILE A 34 12.02 -7.11 9.26
C ILE A 34 11.30 -6.26 10.32
N LEU A 35 10.58 -5.21 9.91
CA LEU A 35 9.79 -4.39 10.83
C LEU A 35 8.71 -5.21 11.55
N ASN A 36 8.06 -6.13 10.84
CA ASN A 36 7.06 -7.00 11.42
C ASN A 36 7.65 -7.97 12.45
N ASP A 37 8.82 -8.56 12.12
CA ASP A 37 9.55 -9.47 13.02
C ASP A 37 10.02 -8.72 14.27
N GLU A 38 10.52 -7.50 14.13
CA GLU A 38 10.90 -6.63 15.25
C GLU A 38 9.70 -6.38 16.18
N PHE A 39 8.54 -6.01 15.63
CA PHE A 39 7.31 -5.82 16.42
C PHE A 39 6.92 -7.06 17.20
N GLN A 40 6.97 -8.21 16.56
CA GLN A 40 6.63 -9.47 17.20
C GLN A 40 7.59 -9.83 18.34
N GLN A 41 8.90 -9.60 18.12
CA GLN A 41 9.93 -9.91 19.12
C GLN A 41 9.91 -8.94 20.31
N VAL A 42 9.78 -7.64 20.05
CA VAL A 42 9.94 -6.60 21.08
C VAL A 42 8.60 -6.31 21.78
N HIS A 43 7.50 -6.29 21.06
CA HIS A 43 6.19 -5.88 21.58
C HIS A 43 5.19 -7.02 21.76
N GLN A 44 5.57 -8.27 21.41
CA GLN A 44 4.70 -9.45 21.42
C GLN A 44 3.37 -9.21 20.69
N TYR A 45 3.40 -8.35 19.68
CA TYR A 45 2.27 -7.92 18.89
C TYR A 45 2.62 -7.96 17.41
N ASN A 46 1.72 -8.48 16.59
CA ASN A 46 1.91 -8.53 15.15
C ASN A 46 0.90 -7.58 14.46
N PRO A 47 1.35 -6.39 14.00
CA PRO A 47 0.46 -5.44 13.33
C PRO A 47 0.10 -5.85 11.90
N ILE A 48 0.87 -6.76 11.27
CA ILE A 48 0.71 -7.14 9.87
C ILE A 48 0.11 -8.53 9.77
N GLU A 49 -1.07 -8.62 9.17
CA GLU A 49 -1.77 -9.89 8.92
C GLU A 49 -1.18 -10.61 7.71
N TYR A 50 -0.96 -9.87 6.61
CA TYR A 50 -0.31 -10.40 5.42
C TYR A 50 0.21 -9.31 4.49
N ILE A 51 1.16 -9.71 3.63
CA ILE A 51 1.79 -8.88 2.62
C ILE A 51 1.56 -9.52 1.25
N LYS A 52 1.04 -8.75 0.29
CA LYS A 52 0.93 -9.14 -1.12
C LYS A 52 1.72 -8.17 -1.98
N SER A 53 2.50 -8.69 -2.91
CA SER A 53 3.24 -7.89 -3.88
C SER A 53 2.92 -8.33 -5.31
N ARG A 54 2.97 -7.39 -6.24
CA ARG A 54 2.76 -7.69 -7.66
C ARG A 54 3.53 -6.72 -8.54
N ILE A 55 3.93 -7.22 -9.69
CA ILE A 55 4.28 -6.39 -10.86
C ILE A 55 3.04 -6.26 -11.73
N LYS A 56 2.79 -5.05 -12.20
CA LYS A 56 1.70 -4.76 -13.14
C LYS A 56 2.03 -5.36 -14.51
N THR A 57 1.04 -6.03 -15.12
CA THR A 57 1.26 -6.66 -16.44
C THR A 57 1.47 -5.62 -17.53
N PRO A 58 2.22 -5.95 -18.62
CA PRO A 58 2.46 -5.05 -19.75
C PRO A 58 1.17 -4.47 -20.32
N GLU A 59 0.16 -5.32 -20.52
CA GLU A 59 -1.15 -4.91 -21.07
C GLU A 59 -1.84 -3.90 -20.17
N SER A 60 -1.74 -4.07 -18.84
CA SER A 60 -2.31 -3.15 -17.85
C SER A 60 -1.57 -1.82 -17.82
N ILE A 61 -0.25 -1.82 -18.06
CA ILE A 61 0.55 -0.60 -18.17
C ILE A 61 0.16 0.17 -19.43
N VAL A 62 0.11 -0.49 -20.60
CA VAL A 62 -0.30 0.11 -21.88
C VAL A 62 -1.72 0.68 -21.77
N LYS A 63 -2.66 -0.07 -21.20
CA LYS A 63 -4.04 0.41 -20.98
C LYS A 63 -4.07 1.67 -20.10
N LYS A 64 -3.22 1.73 -19.08
CA LYS A 64 -3.14 2.89 -18.19
C LYS A 64 -2.54 4.10 -18.87
N LEU A 65 -1.46 3.94 -19.66
CA LEU A 65 -0.86 5.01 -20.45
C LEU A 65 -1.86 5.59 -21.47
N LYS A 66 -2.55 4.74 -22.22
CA LYS A 66 -3.60 5.16 -23.17
C LYS A 66 -4.70 5.97 -22.46
N ARG A 67 -5.14 5.54 -21.28
CA ARG A 67 -6.16 6.28 -20.49
C ARG A 67 -5.68 7.67 -20.06
N TYR A 68 -4.37 7.84 -19.88
CA TYR A 68 -3.75 9.14 -19.55
C TYR A 68 -3.39 9.96 -20.78
N GLY A 69 -3.60 9.44 -22.00
CA GLY A 69 -3.26 10.13 -23.24
C GLY A 69 -1.79 10.05 -23.64
N TYR A 70 -1.02 9.12 -23.05
CA TYR A 70 0.39 8.94 -23.37
C TYR A 70 0.64 7.79 -24.31
N GLU A 71 1.67 7.93 -25.15
CA GLU A 71 2.19 6.84 -25.97
C GLU A 71 2.82 5.74 -25.12
N SER A 72 2.79 4.51 -25.65
CA SER A 72 3.35 3.34 -24.97
C SER A 72 4.87 3.27 -25.18
N SER A 73 5.61 4.12 -24.49
CA SER A 73 7.08 4.11 -24.45
C SER A 73 7.56 3.75 -23.04
N ILE A 74 8.81 3.31 -22.94
CA ILE A 74 9.49 2.99 -21.67
C ILE A 74 9.53 4.24 -20.78
N ASP A 75 9.90 5.39 -21.32
CA ASP A 75 9.98 6.65 -20.60
C ASP A 75 8.62 7.06 -20.02
N ASN A 76 7.57 6.98 -20.82
CA ASN A 76 6.22 7.28 -20.35
C ASN A 76 5.75 6.29 -19.26
N MET A 77 6.11 5.01 -19.40
CA MET A 77 5.80 4.01 -18.39
C MET A 77 6.45 4.34 -17.05
N VAL A 78 7.74 4.64 -17.04
CA VAL A 78 8.47 4.94 -15.82
C VAL A 78 8.04 6.29 -15.21
N ASN A 79 7.76 7.28 -16.05
CA ASN A 79 7.37 8.60 -15.56
C ASN A 79 5.93 8.66 -15.05
N TYR A 80 4.98 8.02 -15.73
CA TYR A 80 3.54 8.22 -15.48
C TYR A 80 2.82 7.02 -14.84
N VAL A 81 3.42 5.82 -14.80
CA VAL A 81 2.82 4.65 -14.16
C VAL A 81 3.51 4.34 -12.84
N ASN A 82 2.99 4.87 -11.74
CA ASN A 82 3.60 4.76 -10.42
C ASN A 82 3.34 3.41 -9.71
N ASP A 83 2.45 2.58 -10.23
CA ASP A 83 2.04 1.30 -9.65
C ASP A 83 2.53 0.08 -10.48
N ILE A 84 3.69 0.21 -11.15
CA ILE A 84 4.34 -0.91 -11.85
C ILE A 84 4.74 -1.97 -10.83
N ALA A 85 5.48 -1.58 -9.79
CA ALA A 85 5.73 -2.37 -8.61
C ALA A 85 4.76 -1.94 -7.51
N GLY A 86 3.93 -2.86 -7.02
CA GLY A 86 2.98 -2.59 -5.95
C GLY A 86 3.11 -3.60 -4.82
N ILE A 87 3.15 -3.11 -3.58
CA ILE A 87 3.08 -3.91 -2.38
C ILE A 87 1.86 -3.50 -1.57
N ARG A 88 1.08 -4.48 -1.13
CA ARG A 88 -0.07 -4.29 -0.25
C ARG A 88 0.22 -4.93 1.09
N ILE A 89 0.10 -4.13 2.13
CA ILE A 89 0.26 -4.53 3.52
C ILE A 89 -1.11 -4.45 4.17
N VAL A 90 -1.55 -5.53 4.77
CA VAL A 90 -2.83 -5.56 5.49
C VAL A 90 -2.56 -5.68 6.97
N CYS A 91 -3.06 -4.71 7.72
CA CYS A 91 -2.90 -4.57 9.16
C CYS A 91 -4.18 -4.97 9.90
N SER A 92 -4.02 -5.27 11.20
CA SER A 92 -5.15 -5.58 12.07
C SER A 92 -6.02 -4.36 12.31
N PHE A 93 -5.43 -3.20 12.64
CA PHE A 93 -6.16 -1.98 13.03
C PHE A 93 -5.68 -0.74 12.29
N THR A 94 -6.54 0.28 12.25
CA THR A 94 -6.23 1.56 11.59
C THR A 94 -5.01 2.26 12.23
N SER A 95 -4.82 2.13 13.55
CA SER A 95 -3.65 2.69 14.25
C SER A 95 -2.33 2.09 13.75
N ASP A 96 -2.33 0.82 13.38
CA ASP A 96 -1.13 0.12 12.88
C ASP A 96 -0.72 0.62 11.50
N ILE A 97 -1.70 1.02 10.68
CA ILE A 97 -1.43 1.61 9.35
C ILE A 97 -0.53 2.83 9.50
N TYR A 98 -0.88 3.75 10.40
CA TYR A 98 -0.13 5.00 10.57
C TYR A 98 1.24 4.77 11.22
N LYS A 99 1.33 3.87 12.22
CA LYS A 99 2.60 3.49 12.84
C LYS A 99 3.55 2.88 11.81
N LEU A 100 3.06 1.93 11.03
CA LEU A 100 3.86 1.27 10.00
C LEU A 100 4.28 2.25 8.89
N ALA A 101 3.38 3.13 8.44
CA ALA A 101 3.70 4.15 7.44
C ALA A 101 4.79 5.11 7.93
N GLU A 102 4.74 5.52 9.20
CA GLU A 102 5.78 6.35 9.82
C GLU A 102 7.13 5.64 9.86
N MET A 103 7.15 4.35 10.24
CA MET A 103 8.38 3.56 10.32
C MET A 103 9.00 3.33 8.94
N ILE A 104 8.19 3.02 7.94
CA ILE A 104 8.65 2.91 6.55
C ILE A 104 9.23 4.25 6.09
N GLY A 105 8.56 5.36 6.40
CA GLY A 105 9.01 6.70 6.03
C GLY A 105 10.31 7.16 6.70
N LYS A 106 10.69 6.53 7.82
CA LYS A 106 11.96 6.80 8.55
C LYS A 106 13.14 5.97 8.05
N GLN A 107 12.94 5.01 7.13
CA GLN A 107 14.04 4.25 6.56
C GLN A 107 14.94 5.15 5.71
N ASN A 108 16.25 5.20 6.04
CA ASN A 108 17.21 6.12 5.42
C ASN A 108 17.46 5.86 3.93
N ASP A 109 17.18 4.66 3.46
CA ASP A 109 17.35 4.21 2.09
C ASP A 109 16.05 4.17 1.29
N LEU A 110 14.96 4.70 1.86
CA LEU A 110 13.70 4.93 1.15
C LEU A 110 13.44 6.44 1.04
N THR A 111 13.10 6.90 -0.15
CA THR A 111 12.66 8.29 -0.35
C THR A 111 11.17 8.32 -0.62
N VAL A 112 10.40 8.96 0.26
CA VAL A 112 8.96 9.13 0.08
C VAL A 112 8.71 10.25 -0.94
N ILE A 113 8.14 9.90 -2.10
CA ILE A 113 7.78 10.83 -3.17
C ILE A 113 6.44 11.50 -2.88
N SER A 114 5.44 10.70 -2.53
CA SER A 114 4.09 11.23 -2.25
C SER A 114 3.30 10.30 -1.33
N ILE A 115 2.36 10.90 -0.60
CA ILE A 115 1.42 10.21 0.27
C ILE A 115 -0.01 10.60 -0.14
N LYS A 116 -0.91 9.60 -0.21
CA LYS A 116 -2.35 9.79 -0.41
C LYS A 116 -3.11 9.04 0.68
N ASP A 117 -3.63 9.78 1.63
CA ASP A 117 -4.42 9.23 2.74
C ASP A 117 -5.91 9.17 2.36
N TYR A 118 -6.30 8.06 1.74
CA TYR A 118 -7.70 7.77 1.44
C TYR A 118 -8.50 7.23 2.63
N ILE A 119 -7.88 7.09 3.82
CA ILE A 119 -8.59 6.78 5.05
C ILE A 119 -9.26 8.06 5.55
N LYS A 120 -8.51 9.17 5.60
CA LYS A 120 -9.02 10.50 5.98
C LYS A 120 -9.89 11.13 4.88
N ASN A 121 -9.49 10.94 3.61
CA ASN A 121 -10.15 11.50 2.45
C ASN A 121 -10.55 10.38 1.47
N PRO A 122 -11.61 9.61 1.75
CA PRO A 122 -12.05 8.49 0.92
C PRO A 122 -12.37 8.94 -0.51
N LYS A 123 -12.19 8.03 -1.48
CA LYS A 123 -12.68 8.28 -2.84
C LYS A 123 -14.22 8.30 -2.86
N GLU A 124 -14.79 8.85 -3.93
CA GLU A 124 -16.25 8.91 -4.12
C GLU A 124 -16.92 7.54 -4.02
N SER A 125 -16.23 6.47 -4.46
CA SER A 125 -16.71 5.09 -4.33
C SER A 125 -16.76 4.56 -2.90
N GLY A 126 -16.17 5.26 -1.92
CA GLY A 126 -15.98 4.77 -0.56
C GLY A 126 -14.64 4.06 -0.34
N TYR A 127 -13.80 3.95 -1.36
CA TYR A 127 -12.47 3.31 -1.24
C TYR A 127 -11.59 3.98 -0.20
N LYS A 128 -11.05 3.17 0.73
CA LYS A 128 -10.13 3.59 1.79
C LYS A 128 -8.81 2.79 1.71
N SER A 129 -7.70 3.48 1.83
CA SER A 129 -6.35 2.92 1.90
C SER A 129 -5.34 4.03 2.16
N TYR A 130 -4.23 3.73 2.81
CA TYR A 130 -3.09 4.64 2.89
C TYR A 130 -2.10 4.28 1.79
N HIS A 131 -1.77 5.24 0.92
CA HIS A 131 -0.85 5.02 -0.19
C HIS A 131 0.41 5.84 0.00
N MET A 132 1.55 5.18 -0.15
CA MET A 132 2.87 5.81 -0.24
C MET A 132 3.49 5.46 -1.59
N LEU A 133 4.00 6.45 -2.29
CA LEU A 133 4.90 6.24 -3.41
C LEU A 133 6.31 6.50 -2.93
N VAL A 134 7.15 5.50 -3.01
CA VAL A 134 8.55 5.59 -2.57
C VAL A 134 9.50 5.25 -3.72
N THR A 135 10.75 5.71 -3.63
CA THR A 135 11.87 5.15 -4.37
C THR A 135 12.79 4.40 -3.43
N VAL A 136 13.36 3.32 -3.94
CA VAL A 136 14.39 2.53 -3.28
C VAL A 136 15.58 2.38 -4.23
N PRO A 137 16.83 2.61 -3.75
CA PRO A 137 18.02 2.45 -4.56
C PRO A 137 18.32 0.97 -4.80
N ILE A 138 18.42 0.56 -6.05
CA ILE A 138 18.80 -0.79 -6.44
C ILE A 138 20.27 -0.76 -6.82
N PHE A 139 21.09 -1.40 -5.98
CA PHE A 139 22.53 -1.50 -6.18
C PHE A 139 22.83 -2.63 -7.17
N LEU A 140 23.27 -2.26 -8.36
CA LEU A 140 23.76 -3.18 -9.39
C LEU A 140 25.29 -3.29 -9.29
N SER A 141 25.86 -4.14 -10.14
CA SER A 141 27.31 -4.38 -10.13
C SER A 141 28.15 -3.15 -10.49
N ASP A 142 27.60 -2.23 -11.27
CA ASP A 142 28.27 -1.07 -11.86
C ASP A 142 27.60 0.27 -11.58
N ARG A 143 26.37 0.26 -11.05
CA ARG A 143 25.57 1.48 -10.84
C ARG A 143 24.46 1.29 -9.82
N VAL A 144 23.87 2.42 -9.40
CA VAL A 144 22.69 2.45 -8.53
C VAL A 144 21.52 3.07 -9.30
N ILE A 145 20.35 2.45 -9.24
CA ILE A 145 19.15 2.94 -9.90
C ILE A 145 18.01 3.05 -8.90
N ASP A 146 17.52 4.26 -8.68
CA ASP A 146 16.32 4.49 -7.89
C ASP A 146 15.09 3.95 -8.59
N THR A 147 14.31 3.14 -7.92
CA THR A 147 13.14 2.48 -8.52
C THR A 147 11.90 2.73 -7.68
N LYS A 148 10.80 3.11 -8.35
CA LYS A 148 9.53 3.44 -7.69
C LYS A 148 8.79 2.19 -7.23
N VAL A 149 8.22 2.25 -6.02
CA VAL A 149 7.29 1.24 -5.49
C VAL A 149 6.07 1.94 -4.89
N GLU A 150 4.87 1.50 -5.25
CA GLU A 150 3.63 1.92 -4.58
C GLU A 150 3.36 0.99 -3.40
N ILE A 151 3.31 1.55 -2.19
CA ILE A 151 2.94 0.85 -0.96
C ILE A 151 1.51 1.22 -0.62
N GLN A 152 0.63 0.22 -0.51
CA GLN A 152 -0.76 0.35 -0.08
C GLN A 152 -0.92 -0.32 1.28
N ILE A 153 -1.33 0.44 2.28
CA ILE A 153 -1.55 -0.07 3.64
C ILE A 153 -3.04 0.04 3.97
N ARG A 154 -3.63 -1.05 4.46
CA ARG A 154 -5.07 -1.19 4.73
C ARG A 154 -5.30 -2.00 5.99
N THR A 155 -6.48 -1.90 6.58
CA THR A 155 -6.99 -2.94 7.48
C THR A 155 -7.56 -4.12 6.70
N MET A 156 -7.81 -5.24 7.38
CA MET A 156 -8.52 -6.38 6.79
C MET A 156 -9.88 -5.98 6.25
N ALA A 157 -10.61 -5.13 6.96
CA ALA A 157 -11.93 -4.65 6.55
C ALA A 157 -11.86 -3.80 5.27
N MET A 158 -10.88 -2.91 5.17
CA MET A 158 -10.63 -2.11 3.95
C MET A 158 -10.23 -3.01 2.77
N ASP A 159 -9.40 -4.04 2.98
CA ASP A 159 -8.97 -4.94 1.89
C ASP A 159 -10.10 -5.86 1.44
N PHE A 160 -10.97 -6.30 2.37
CA PHE A 160 -12.20 -7.04 2.05
C PHE A 160 -13.07 -6.22 1.10
N TRP A 161 -13.43 -4.99 1.49
CA TRP A 161 -14.28 -4.13 0.68
C TRP A 161 -13.67 -3.84 -0.70
N ALA A 162 -12.41 -3.41 -0.75
CA ALA A 162 -11.72 -3.06 -1.99
C ALA A 162 -11.56 -4.25 -2.96
N SER A 163 -11.43 -5.46 -2.42
CA SER A 163 -11.32 -6.69 -3.22
C SER A 163 -12.65 -7.06 -3.87
N LEU A 164 -13.77 -6.85 -3.17
CA LEU A 164 -15.11 -7.12 -3.70
C LEU A 164 -15.59 -6.01 -4.65
N GLU A 165 -15.33 -4.75 -4.33
CA GLU A 165 -15.62 -3.61 -5.21
C GLU A 165 -14.97 -3.83 -6.59
N HIS A 166 -13.69 -4.15 -6.62
CA HIS A 166 -12.99 -4.43 -7.87
C HIS A 166 -13.63 -5.57 -8.67
N LYS A 167 -14.07 -6.66 -8.02
CA LYS A 167 -14.75 -7.79 -8.69
C LYS A 167 -16.12 -7.40 -9.24
N ILE A 168 -16.86 -6.56 -8.53
CA ILE A 168 -18.18 -6.07 -8.95
C ILE A 168 -18.01 -5.15 -10.17
N TYR A 169 -17.13 -4.16 -10.10
CA TYR A 169 -16.90 -3.24 -11.23
C TYR A 169 -16.32 -3.94 -12.48
N TYR A 170 -15.47 -4.95 -12.28
CA TYR A 170 -14.94 -5.71 -13.40
C TYR A 170 -16.02 -6.43 -14.20
N LYS A 171 -17.09 -6.96 -13.53
CA LYS A 171 -18.23 -7.60 -14.19
C LYS A 171 -19.05 -6.63 -15.04
N PHE A 172 -19.05 -5.35 -14.70
CA PHE A 172 -19.80 -4.31 -15.42
C PHE A 172 -18.96 -3.53 -16.43
N GLU A 173 -17.72 -3.93 -16.68
CA GLU A 173 -16.80 -3.23 -17.61
C GLU A 173 -16.72 -1.71 -17.38
N GLY A 174 -16.92 -1.27 -16.15
CA GLY A 174 -16.89 0.14 -15.74
C GLY A 174 -18.23 0.89 -15.91
N ASN A 175 -19.27 0.24 -16.40
CA ASN A 175 -20.60 0.84 -16.63
C ASN A 175 -21.64 0.37 -15.57
N ALA A 176 -21.23 0.26 -14.31
CA ALA A 176 -22.15 -0.16 -13.26
C ALA A 176 -23.31 0.86 -13.09
N PRO A 177 -24.57 0.37 -12.93
CA PRO A 177 -25.69 1.25 -12.63
C PRO A 177 -25.45 2.11 -11.40
N GLY A 178 -25.97 3.34 -11.38
CA GLY A 178 -25.71 4.31 -10.31
C GLY A 178 -26.11 3.83 -8.90
N TYR A 179 -27.10 2.96 -8.79
CA TYR A 179 -27.50 2.38 -7.50
C TYR A 179 -26.39 1.45 -6.93
N ILE A 180 -25.65 0.72 -7.78
CA ILE A 180 -24.53 -0.14 -7.34
C ILE A 180 -23.43 0.69 -6.68
N SER A 181 -23.10 1.86 -7.25
CA SER A 181 -22.09 2.75 -6.67
C SER A 181 -22.51 3.29 -5.30
N ARG A 182 -23.80 3.63 -5.16
CA ARG A 182 -24.38 4.08 -3.88
C ARG A 182 -24.34 2.96 -2.83
N ASP A 183 -24.78 1.76 -3.20
CA ASP A 183 -24.85 0.62 -2.29
C ASP A 183 -23.44 0.16 -1.88
N LEU A 184 -22.47 0.21 -2.79
CA LEU A 184 -21.04 -0.02 -2.47
C LEU A 184 -20.50 1.01 -1.48
N ARG A 185 -20.88 2.28 -1.59
CA ARG A 185 -20.50 3.31 -0.64
C ARG A 185 -21.10 3.05 0.73
N GLU A 186 -22.40 2.69 0.80
CA GLU A 186 -23.05 2.31 2.04
C GLU A 186 -22.35 1.11 2.71
N CYS A 187 -21.99 0.08 1.93
CA CYS A 187 -21.17 -1.05 2.41
C CYS A 187 -19.82 -0.58 2.96
N SER A 188 -19.17 0.40 2.32
CA SER A 188 -17.89 0.96 2.82
C SER A 188 -18.06 1.65 4.18
N ASP A 189 -19.17 2.34 4.38
CA ASP A 189 -19.45 3.01 5.66
C ASP A 189 -19.73 1.99 6.77
N ILE A 190 -20.49 0.93 6.50
CA ILE A 190 -20.73 -0.17 7.43
C ILE A 190 -19.42 -0.86 7.82
N VAL A 191 -18.59 -1.19 6.84
CA VAL A 191 -17.27 -1.83 7.05
C VAL A 191 -16.37 -0.92 7.91
N SER A 192 -16.41 0.40 7.69
CA SER A 192 -15.63 1.36 8.46
C SER A 192 -16.10 1.49 9.91
N MET A 193 -17.41 1.41 10.14
CA MET A 193 -17.96 1.40 11.50
C MET A 193 -17.53 0.13 12.26
N LEU A 194 -17.58 -1.03 11.58
CA LEU A 194 -17.12 -2.28 12.17
C LEU A 194 -15.63 -2.24 12.51
N ASP A 195 -14.80 -1.74 11.58
CA ASP A 195 -13.35 -1.61 11.77
C ASP A 195 -13.01 -0.70 12.97
N ALA A 196 -13.68 0.45 13.09
CA ALA A 196 -13.54 1.35 14.23
C ALA A 196 -13.99 0.69 15.55
N LYS A 197 -15.09 -0.10 15.52
CA LYS A 197 -15.57 -0.81 16.72
C LYS A 197 -14.58 -1.88 17.18
N MET A 198 -13.96 -2.60 16.24
CA MET A 198 -12.94 -3.61 16.56
C MET A 198 -11.70 -2.95 17.20
N LEU A 199 -11.27 -1.78 16.70
CA LEU A 199 -10.18 -1.02 17.30
C LEU A 199 -10.53 -0.60 18.75
N GLN A 200 -11.74 -0.06 19.00
CA GLN A 200 -12.18 0.31 20.35
C GLN A 200 -12.18 -0.88 21.32
N LEU A 201 -12.61 -2.06 20.86
CA LEU A 201 -12.59 -3.28 21.67
C LEU A 201 -11.15 -3.70 22.02
N ASN A 202 -10.23 -3.60 21.07
CA ASN A 202 -8.82 -3.90 21.29
C ASN A 202 -8.21 -2.95 22.32
N GLU A 203 -8.47 -1.65 22.20
CA GLU A 203 -8.00 -0.63 23.15
C GLU A 203 -8.57 -0.86 24.56
N ALA A 204 -9.85 -1.21 24.68
CA ALA A 204 -10.48 -1.51 25.97
C ALA A 204 -9.86 -2.74 26.65
N ILE A 205 -9.51 -3.78 25.87
CA ILE A 205 -8.83 -4.97 26.40
C ILE A 205 -7.42 -4.63 26.90
N ILE A 206 -6.68 -3.82 26.16
CA ILE A 206 -5.34 -3.38 26.58
C ILE A 206 -5.43 -2.62 27.91
N GLN A 207 -6.32 -1.64 28.02
CA GLN A 207 -6.54 -0.86 29.25
C GLN A 207 -6.95 -1.75 30.44
N ALA A 208 -7.82 -2.72 30.21
CA ALA A 208 -8.24 -3.66 31.26
C ALA A 208 -7.09 -4.51 31.77
N LYS A 209 -6.19 -4.98 30.88
CA LYS A 209 -4.98 -5.74 31.28
C LYS A 209 -4.01 -4.89 32.08
N GLU A 210 -3.71 -3.68 31.62
CA GLU A 210 -2.83 -2.74 32.33
C GLU A 210 -3.37 -2.42 33.75
N ALA A 211 -4.67 -2.18 33.89
CA ALA A 211 -5.30 -1.95 35.19
C ALA A 211 -5.20 -3.18 36.11
N GLN A 212 -5.30 -4.38 35.58
CA GLN A 212 -5.17 -5.63 36.33
C GLN A 212 -3.74 -5.87 36.81
N GLU A 213 -2.74 -5.60 35.97
CA GLU A 213 -1.32 -5.70 36.31
C GLU A 213 -0.94 -4.70 37.43
N LEU A 214 -1.40 -3.44 37.31
CA LEU A 214 -1.18 -2.42 38.34
C LEU A 214 -1.81 -2.82 39.68
N SER A 215 -2.96 -3.47 39.69
CA SER A 215 -3.62 -3.93 40.92
C SER A 215 -2.85 -5.07 41.62
N LEU A 216 -2.10 -5.88 40.86
CA LEU A 216 -1.30 -6.99 41.41
C LEU A 216 0.04 -6.51 41.99
N ILE A 217 0.57 -5.36 41.58
CA ILE A 217 1.83 -4.79 42.09
C ILE A 217 1.63 -4.06 43.43
N HIS A 218 0.40 -3.72 43.77
CA HIS A 218 0.08 -2.98 45.02
C HIS A 218 -0.42 -3.87 46.16
N ILE A 219 -0.25 -5.20 46.04
CA ILE A 219 -0.44 -6.19 47.09
C ILE A 219 0.91 -6.73 47.55
#